data_aa69c4aba659b75b751deed6183e375e
#
_entry.id   aa69c4aba659b75b751deed6183e375e
#
_cell.length_a   1.000
_cell.length_b   1.000
_cell.length_c   1.000
_cell.angle_alpha   90.00
_cell.angle_beta   90.00
_cell.angle_gamma   90.00
#
_symmetry.space_group_name_H-M   'P 1'
#
loop_
_entity.id
_entity.type
_entity.pdbx_description
1 polymer ?
#
loop_
_entity_poly.entity_id
_entity_poly.type
_entity_poly.pdbx_seq_one_letter_code
_entity_poly.pdbx_strand_id
1 'polypeptide(L)'
;MRLPPALASQAGGVSRLEYEMADDGATVADVLSALAADHPGVGRRVRDERLEVRRHVNVFVGGDNIRDLDGQATRLADAVEVTILAAVSGG
;
A
#
# COMPACT_ATOMS: atom_id res chain seq x y z
N MET A 1 1.41 1.49 -7.95
CA MET A 1 1.73 1.67 -6.52
C MET A 1 3.17 2.09 -6.36
N ARG A 2 3.41 3.06 -5.53
CA ARG A 2 4.76 3.53 -5.23
C ARG A 2 5.18 3.10 -3.83
N LEU A 3 6.44 2.67 -3.71
CA LEU A 3 7.03 2.24 -2.45
C LEU A 3 8.18 3.16 -2.06
N PRO A 4 8.33 3.47 -0.76
CA PRO A 4 9.51 4.20 -0.30
C PRO A 4 10.76 3.31 -0.42
N PRO A 5 11.97 3.91 -0.43
CA PRO A 5 13.19 3.12 -0.60
C PRO A 5 13.35 1.96 0.38
N ALA A 6 12.97 2.16 1.63
CA ALA A 6 13.08 1.10 2.63
C ALA A 6 12.22 -0.12 2.30
N LEU A 7 11.06 0.08 1.69
CA LEU A 7 10.19 -1.03 1.27
C LEU A 7 10.56 -1.53 -0.11
N ALA A 8 11.04 -0.65 -0.98
CA ALA A 8 11.49 -1.05 -2.31
C ALA A 8 12.60 -2.09 -2.24
N SER A 9 13.50 -1.98 -1.28
CA SER A 9 14.57 -2.97 -1.11
C SER A 9 14.03 -4.35 -0.78
N GLN A 10 12.88 -4.44 -0.14
CA GLN A 10 12.22 -5.71 0.18
C GLN A 10 11.46 -6.27 -1.02
N ALA A 11 11.24 -5.46 -2.03
CA ALA A 11 10.58 -5.86 -3.28
C ALA A 11 11.59 -6.04 -4.41
N GLY A 12 12.83 -6.38 -4.09
CA GLY A 12 13.88 -6.59 -5.07
C GLY A 12 14.41 -5.31 -5.70
N GLY A 13 14.26 -4.18 -5.03
CA GLY A 13 14.71 -2.88 -5.51
C GLY A 13 13.68 -2.15 -6.37
N VAL A 14 12.51 -2.71 -6.53
CA VAL A 14 11.44 -2.09 -7.33
C VAL A 14 10.68 -1.09 -6.47
N SER A 15 10.66 0.17 -6.88
CA SER A 15 9.97 1.23 -6.15
C SER A 15 8.57 1.49 -6.68
N ARG A 16 8.22 0.95 -7.82
CA ARG A 16 6.92 1.14 -8.43
C ARG A 16 6.37 -0.19 -8.93
N LEU A 17 5.18 -0.52 -8.47
CA LEU A 17 4.49 -1.75 -8.83
C LEU A 17 3.15 -1.39 -9.45
N GLU A 18 2.76 -2.11 -10.49
CA GLU A 18 1.47 -1.91 -11.14
C GLU A 18 0.61 -3.14 -10.93
N TYR A 19 -0.61 -2.91 -10.47
CA TYR A 19 -1.60 -3.96 -10.29
C TYR A 19 -2.85 -3.61 -11.07
N GLU A 20 -3.29 -4.54 -11.91
CA GLU A 20 -4.56 -4.42 -12.56
C GLU A 20 -5.61 -5.11 -11.70
N MET A 21 -6.59 -4.34 -11.29
CA MET A 21 -7.71 -4.87 -10.54
C MET A 21 -8.87 -5.06 -11.50
N ALA A 22 -9.32 -6.31 -11.62
CA ALA A 22 -10.31 -6.67 -12.63
C ALA A 22 -11.72 -6.16 -12.33
N ASP A 23 -11.96 -5.71 -11.12
CA ASP A 23 -13.31 -5.35 -10.69
C ASP A 23 -13.49 -3.86 -10.45
N ASP A 24 -14.62 -3.35 -10.90
CA ASP A 24 -15.10 -2.05 -10.49
C ASP A 24 -15.42 -2.14 -9.00
N GLY A 25 -14.69 -1.47 -8.18
CA GLY A 25 -14.90 -1.53 -6.75
C GLY A 25 -13.75 -2.15 -5.98
N ALA A 26 -12.62 -2.37 -6.65
CA ALA A 26 -11.41 -2.74 -5.95
C ALA A 26 -11.08 -1.70 -4.86
N THR A 27 -10.60 -2.16 -3.74
CA THR A 27 -10.29 -1.32 -2.59
C THR A 27 -8.79 -1.28 -2.33
N VAL A 28 -8.38 -0.38 -1.46
CA VAL A 28 -6.99 -0.34 -0.98
C VAL A 28 -6.59 -1.70 -0.39
N ALA A 29 -7.48 -2.34 0.37
CA ALA A 29 -7.21 -3.67 0.92
C ALA A 29 -6.87 -4.69 -0.17
N ASP A 30 -7.57 -4.64 -1.29
CA ASP A 30 -7.32 -5.55 -2.41
C ASP A 30 -5.92 -5.37 -2.99
N VAL A 31 -5.50 -4.12 -3.16
CA VAL A 31 -4.16 -3.81 -3.67
C VAL A 31 -3.09 -4.22 -2.66
N LEU A 32 -3.31 -3.95 -1.38
CA LEU A 32 -2.34 -4.33 -0.35
C LEU A 32 -2.24 -5.84 -0.22
N SER A 33 -3.33 -6.57 -0.43
CA SER A 33 -3.31 -8.03 -0.43
C SER A 33 -2.56 -8.58 -1.63
N ALA A 34 -2.72 -7.98 -2.80
CA ALA A 34 -1.96 -8.35 -3.99
C ALA A 34 -0.47 -8.10 -3.78
N LEU A 35 -0.13 -6.96 -3.18
CA LEU A 35 1.25 -6.65 -2.83
C LEU A 35 1.84 -7.69 -1.88
N ALA A 36 1.10 -8.09 -0.87
CA ALA A 36 1.56 -9.08 0.10
C ALA A 36 1.75 -10.46 -0.53
N ALA A 37 0.93 -10.80 -1.53
CA ALA A 37 1.07 -12.06 -2.26
C ALA A 37 2.35 -12.08 -3.09
N ASP A 38 2.66 -10.96 -3.75
CA ASP A 38 3.85 -10.87 -4.60
C ASP A 38 5.13 -10.62 -3.79
N HIS A 39 5.02 -9.84 -2.73
CA HIS A 39 6.16 -9.43 -1.91
C HIS A 39 5.80 -9.55 -0.43
N PRO A 40 5.82 -10.78 0.12
CA PRO A 40 5.40 -11.00 1.52
C PRO A 40 6.17 -10.16 2.54
N GLY A 41 7.44 -9.91 2.29
CA GLY A 41 8.24 -9.07 3.19
C GLY A 41 7.74 -7.63 3.25
N VAL A 42 7.33 -7.09 2.10
CA VAL A 42 6.73 -5.76 2.05
C VAL A 42 5.37 -5.77 2.72
N GLY A 43 4.55 -6.79 2.43
CA GLY A 43 3.23 -6.91 3.03
C GLY A 43 3.26 -6.87 4.54
N ARG A 44 4.21 -7.58 5.16
CA ARG A 44 4.35 -7.60 6.61
C ARG A 44 4.79 -6.28 7.20
N ARG A 45 5.50 -5.47 6.44
CA ARG A 45 5.94 -4.15 6.89
C ARG A 45 4.85 -3.10 6.76
N VAL A 46 3.90 -3.32 5.86
CA VAL A 46 2.80 -2.37 5.63
C VAL A 46 1.64 -2.67 6.57
N ARG A 47 1.29 -3.94 6.75
CA ARG A 47 0.18 -4.36 7.61
C ARG A 47 0.66 -5.36 8.65
N ASP A 48 0.01 -5.32 9.80
CA ASP A 48 0.29 -6.27 10.89
C ASP A 48 -0.44 -7.59 10.67
N GLU A 49 -0.40 -8.46 11.67
CA GLU A 49 -1.03 -9.78 11.63
C GLU A 49 -2.54 -9.72 11.47
N ARG A 50 -3.14 -8.61 11.86
CA ARG A 50 -4.58 -8.38 11.73
C ARG A 50 -4.95 -7.74 10.42
N LEU A 51 -3.96 -7.57 9.52
CA LEU A 51 -4.12 -6.90 8.24
C LEU A 51 -4.48 -5.41 8.39
N GLU A 52 -4.12 -4.81 9.52
CA GLU A 52 -4.26 -3.38 9.72
C GLU A 52 -2.98 -2.67 9.31
N VAL A 53 -3.13 -1.53 8.66
CA VAL A 53 -1.99 -0.71 8.26
C VAL A 53 -1.26 -0.26 9.52
N ARG A 54 0.04 -0.49 9.55
CA ARG A 54 0.85 -0.15 10.71
C ARG A 54 0.85 1.35 10.94
N ARG A 55 1.00 1.75 12.20
CA ARG A 55 0.88 3.13 12.63
C ARG A 55 1.84 4.09 11.93
N HIS A 56 3.06 3.64 11.66
CA HIS A 56 4.09 4.45 11.02
C HIS A 56 4.01 4.43 9.49
N VAL A 57 3.06 3.70 8.93
CA VAL A 57 2.87 3.58 7.49
C VAL A 57 1.69 4.44 7.08
N ASN A 58 1.88 5.22 6.03
CA ASN A 58 0.82 6.02 5.44
C ASN A 58 0.57 5.53 4.02
N VAL A 59 -0.70 5.36 3.69
CA VAL A 59 -1.12 4.96 2.35
C VAL A 59 -1.96 6.08 1.77
N PHE A 60 -1.60 6.50 0.57
CA PHE A 60 -2.30 7.58 -0.14
C PHE A 60 -2.96 7.04 -1.40
N VAL A 61 -4.15 7.49 -1.65
CA VAL A 61 -4.87 7.25 -2.91
C VAL A 61 -4.92 8.59 -3.62
N GLY A 62 -4.19 8.71 -4.73
CA GLY A 62 -3.95 10.01 -5.31
C GLY A 62 -3.20 10.86 -4.30
N GLY A 63 -3.74 12.00 -3.93
CA GLY A 63 -3.13 12.87 -2.93
C GLY A 63 -3.71 12.74 -1.53
N ASP A 64 -4.64 11.81 -1.31
CA ASP A 64 -5.38 11.71 -0.05
C ASP A 64 -4.94 10.52 0.79
N ASN A 65 -4.67 10.77 2.06
CA ASN A 65 -4.34 9.71 3.01
C ASN A 65 -5.62 8.91 3.30
N ILE A 66 -5.53 7.58 3.25
CA ILE A 66 -6.71 6.74 3.49
C ILE A 66 -7.30 6.91 4.89
N ARG A 67 -6.53 7.40 5.86
CA ARG A 67 -7.06 7.68 7.20
C ARG A 67 -8.07 8.81 7.20
N ASP A 68 -8.01 9.69 6.19
CA ASP A 68 -8.98 10.76 5.98
C ASP A 68 -10.13 10.33 5.08
N LEU A 69 -10.07 9.10 4.59
CA LEU A 69 -11.08 8.48 3.75
C LEU A 69 -11.70 7.29 4.51
N ASP A 70 -11.93 6.20 3.79
CA ASP A 70 -12.52 4.99 4.38
C ASP A 70 -11.48 3.93 4.77
N GLY A 71 -10.25 4.35 5.01
CA GLY A 71 -9.17 3.43 5.32
C GLY A 71 -8.96 2.42 4.19
N GLN A 72 -8.75 1.17 4.53
CA GLN A 72 -8.55 0.12 3.53
C GLN A 72 -9.82 -0.21 2.73
N ALA A 73 -10.98 0.25 3.18
CA ALA A 73 -12.23 0.11 2.44
C ALA A 73 -12.39 1.19 1.36
N THR A 74 -11.46 2.13 1.28
CA THR A 74 -11.46 3.16 0.25
C THR A 74 -11.44 2.52 -1.14
N ARG A 75 -12.40 2.89 -1.98
CA ARG A 75 -12.48 2.38 -3.34
C ARG A 75 -11.48 3.10 -4.24
N LEU A 76 -10.93 2.35 -5.18
CA LEU A 76 -9.95 2.87 -6.13
C LEU A 76 -10.63 3.19 -7.45
N ALA A 77 -10.42 4.41 -7.94
CA ALA A 77 -10.84 4.79 -9.28
C ALA A 77 -9.82 4.25 -10.29
N ASP A 78 -10.23 4.18 -11.55
CA ASP A 78 -9.32 3.77 -12.63
C ASP A 78 -8.10 4.67 -12.67
N ALA A 79 -6.95 4.06 -12.84
CA ALA A 79 -5.66 4.75 -13.00
C ALA A 79 -5.23 5.62 -11.81
N VAL A 80 -5.86 5.47 -10.64
CA VAL A 80 -5.40 6.19 -9.46
C VAL A 80 -4.10 5.58 -8.94
N GLU A 81 -3.18 6.43 -8.54
CA GLU A 81 -1.91 5.99 -7.96
C GLU A 81 -2.06 5.74 -6.47
N VAL A 82 -1.62 4.58 -6.02
CA VAL A 82 -1.52 4.26 -4.60
C VAL A 82 -0.06 4.46 -4.18
N THR A 83 0.16 5.25 -3.17
CA THR A 83 1.50 5.56 -2.68
C THR A 83 1.62 5.13 -1.22
N ILE A 84 2.68 4.41 -0.90
CA ILE A 84 2.97 4.00 0.46
C ILE A 84 4.19 4.77 0.94
N LEU A 85 4.05 5.42 2.08
CA LEU A 85 5.15 6.10 2.75
C LEU A 85 5.29 5.54 4.15
N ALA A 86 6.53 5.25 4.53
CA ALA A 86 6.82 4.77 5.87
C ALA A 86 7.63 5.84 6.59
N ALA A 87 7.18 6.21 7.78
CA ALA A 87 7.96 7.10 8.62
C ALA A 87 9.23 6.36 9.02
N VAL A 88 10.35 7.01 8.86
CA VAL A 88 11.60 6.48 9.39
C VAL A 88 11.54 6.72 10.90
N SER A 89 11.25 5.68 11.62
CA SER A 89 11.39 5.75 13.06
C SER A 89 12.88 5.63 13.32
N GLY A 90 13.53 6.64 13.10
CA GLY A 90 14.93 6.61 13.42
C GLY A 90 15.12 6.98 14.73
N GLY A 91 14.14 6.90 14.64
CA GLY A 91 14.31 7.35 15.93
C GLY A 91 14.89 7.08 15.52
#